data_19142e6ba05cc42f696c8c80c1dcfdee
#
_entry.id   19142e6ba05cc42f696c8c80c1dcfdee
#
_cell.length_a   1.000
_cell.length_b   1.000
_cell.length_c   1.000
_cell.angle_alpha   90.00
_cell.angle_beta   90.00
_cell.angle_gamma   90.00
#
_symmetry.space_group_name_H-M   'P 1'
#
loop_
_entity.id
_entity.type
_entity.pdbx_description
1 polymer ?
#
loop_
_entity_poly.entity_id
_entity_poly.type
_entity_poly.pdbx_seq_one_letter_code
_entity_poly.pdbx_strand_id
1 'polypeptide(L)'
;MTDTLKPPYIKSIGKRGDITVWVVDGTYVRTHLDEEFTNYAQHYAFKFIPKNEFWLDKEAQEDEQQFFIDHLLVEYELMKKGMPYDDALEAADKKERSEREKAGDVRKVVSGHSLPDPLKVHVQLWKTLESGVHVWIVDGRLVRSVFDIDFTEGGHDHVYEFVPHGEVWIDNDLEEIERPYVLLHELHERNLMAKGWSYSKAHEDSSKLEYHCRHHPNELHDALATEGWE
;
A
#
# COMPACT_ATOMS: atom_id res chain seq x y z
N MET A 1 -21.62 22.48 18.87
CA MET A 1 -20.19 22.63 18.62
C MET A 1 -19.72 21.28 18.09
N THR A 2 -19.40 21.19 16.81
CA THR A 2 -18.77 19.98 16.25
C THR A 2 -17.33 19.99 16.77
N ASP A 3 -17.00 19.08 17.69
CA ASP A 3 -15.62 18.87 18.10
C ASP A 3 -14.82 18.56 16.83
N THR A 4 -13.94 19.47 16.49
CA THR A 4 -13.03 19.28 15.36
C THR A 4 -12.08 18.13 15.74
N LEU A 5 -12.18 17.01 15.05
CA LEU A 5 -11.27 15.88 15.25
C LEU A 5 -9.83 16.37 15.02
N LYS A 6 -8.89 15.88 15.85
CA LYS A 6 -7.47 16.21 15.69
C LYS A 6 -6.83 15.18 14.74
N PRO A 7 -5.83 15.58 13.95
CA PRO A 7 -5.07 14.63 13.16
C PRO A 7 -4.58 13.43 13.99
N PRO A 8 -4.54 12.22 13.44
CA PRO A 8 -4.85 11.88 12.05
C PRO A 8 -6.34 11.62 11.77
N TYR A 9 -7.24 11.73 12.73
CA TYR A 9 -8.64 11.32 12.60
C TYR A 9 -9.44 12.21 11.65
N ILE A 10 -10.11 11.58 10.66
CA ILE A 10 -10.99 12.25 9.70
C ILE A 10 -12.46 11.95 10.07
N LYS A 11 -12.84 10.68 10.07
CA LYS A 11 -14.22 10.24 10.40
C LYS A 11 -14.23 8.84 11.01
N SER A 12 -15.18 8.57 11.91
CA SER A 12 -15.48 7.20 12.30
C SER A 12 -16.49 6.61 11.32
N ILE A 13 -16.23 5.37 10.89
CA ILE A 13 -17.12 4.60 10.01
C ILE A 13 -17.85 3.47 10.73
N GLY A 14 -17.84 3.50 12.06
CA GLY A 14 -18.61 2.61 12.89
C GLY A 14 -17.79 1.80 13.89
N LYS A 15 -18.43 0.77 14.43
CA LYS A 15 -17.81 -0.12 15.43
C LYS A 15 -17.91 -1.58 15.01
N ARG A 16 -16.94 -2.35 15.49
CA ARG A 16 -16.93 -3.82 15.43
C ARG A 16 -16.70 -4.34 16.87
N GLY A 17 -17.81 -4.64 17.56
CA GLY A 17 -17.74 -4.87 19.01
C GLY A 17 -17.28 -3.62 19.76
N ASP A 18 -16.20 -3.76 20.54
CA ASP A 18 -15.59 -2.66 21.28
C ASP A 18 -14.59 -1.82 20.46
N ILE A 19 -14.31 -2.24 19.23
CA ILE A 19 -13.33 -1.58 18.36
C ILE A 19 -14.04 -0.50 17.54
N THR A 20 -13.50 0.70 17.54
CA THR A 20 -13.95 1.80 16.67
C THR A 20 -13.10 1.81 15.39
N VAL A 21 -13.77 1.87 14.24
CA VAL A 21 -13.08 1.97 12.95
C VAL A 21 -13.03 3.42 12.52
N TRP A 22 -11.82 3.90 12.25
CA TRP A 22 -11.55 5.27 11.84
C TRP A 22 -10.97 5.32 10.43
N VAL A 23 -11.43 6.28 9.66
CA VAL A 23 -10.68 6.77 8.50
C VAL A 23 -9.73 7.86 9.02
N VAL A 24 -8.46 7.73 8.65
CA VAL A 24 -7.38 8.62 9.09
C VAL A 24 -6.68 9.24 7.88
N ASP A 25 -5.98 10.32 8.10
CA ASP A 25 -5.09 10.95 7.13
C ASP A 25 -3.75 10.19 7.10
N GLY A 26 -3.59 9.27 6.15
CA GLY A 26 -2.38 8.47 5.98
C GLY A 26 -1.15 9.32 5.69
N THR A 27 -1.27 10.39 4.90
CA THR A 27 -0.19 11.36 4.69
C THR A 27 0.34 11.92 6.02
N TYR A 28 -0.59 12.28 6.94
CA TYR A 28 -0.18 12.73 8.28
C TYR A 28 0.52 11.61 9.06
N VAL A 29 0.01 10.38 8.99
CA VAL A 29 0.60 9.24 9.72
C VAL A 29 2.00 8.96 9.19
N ARG A 30 2.18 8.81 7.88
CA ARG A 30 3.48 8.55 7.22
C ARG A 30 4.49 9.66 7.51
N THR A 31 4.05 10.90 7.56
CA THR A 31 4.96 12.05 7.81
C THR A 31 5.32 12.22 9.29
N HIS A 32 4.44 11.85 10.25
CA HIS A 32 4.62 12.27 11.65
C HIS A 32 4.71 11.12 12.65
N LEU A 33 4.25 9.92 12.30
CA LEU A 33 4.16 8.79 13.22
C LEU A 33 4.98 7.59 12.76
N ASP A 34 4.78 7.13 11.51
CA ASP A 34 5.48 5.95 10.98
C ASP A 34 5.33 5.92 9.46
N GLU A 35 6.45 5.94 8.74
CA GLU A 35 6.50 5.94 7.27
C GLU A 35 5.97 4.65 6.63
N GLU A 36 5.99 3.54 7.36
CA GLU A 36 5.52 2.24 6.89
C GLU A 36 3.99 2.07 7.00
N PHE A 37 3.25 3.10 7.45
CA PHE A 37 1.80 3.04 7.50
C PHE A 37 1.21 3.09 6.10
N THR A 38 0.55 2.00 5.69
CA THR A 38 -0.17 1.89 4.42
C THR A 38 -1.62 1.51 4.66
N ASN A 39 -2.46 1.60 3.67
CA ASN A 39 -3.88 1.21 3.60
C ASN A 39 -4.67 1.10 4.93
N TYR A 40 -4.18 0.32 5.90
CA TYR A 40 -4.86 0.08 7.18
C TYR A 40 -3.91 -0.46 8.25
N ALA A 41 -4.27 -0.29 9.51
CA ALA A 41 -3.49 -0.82 10.62
C ALA A 41 -4.28 -0.94 11.93
N GLN A 42 -3.68 -1.66 12.89
CA GLN A 42 -4.19 -1.86 14.25
C GLN A 42 -3.04 -1.86 15.29
N HIS A 43 -3.42 -1.81 16.57
CA HIS A 43 -2.50 -1.61 17.70
C HIS A 43 -1.33 -2.61 17.78
N TYR A 44 -1.52 -3.88 17.45
CA TYR A 44 -0.46 -4.88 17.63
C TYR A 44 0.65 -4.71 16.59
N ALA A 45 0.32 -4.26 15.39
CA ALA A 45 1.28 -3.86 14.36
C ALA A 45 1.91 -2.51 14.72
N PHE A 46 1.10 -1.47 14.95
CA PHE A 46 1.57 -0.13 15.27
C PHE A 46 1.14 0.30 16.67
N LYS A 47 2.08 0.40 17.60
CA LYS A 47 1.82 0.66 19.03
C LYS A 47 1.25 2.04 19.35
N PHE A 48 1.38 3.01 18.45
CA PHE A 48 0.77 4.33 18.59
C PHE A 48 -0.74 4.32 18.34
N ILE A 49 -1.28 3.29 17.66
CA ILE A 49 -2.73 3.13 17.47
C ILE A 49 -3.36 2.65 18.79
N PRO A 50 -4.44 3.27 19.27
CA PRO A 50 -5.15 2.80 20.48
C PRO A 50 -5.67 1.36 20.32
N LYS A 51 -5.64 0.59 21.42
CA LYS A 51 -5.99 -0.86 21.39
C LYS A 51 -7.40 -1.19 20.89
N ASN A 52 -8.32 -0.26 20.99
CA ASN A 52 -9.71 -0.42 20.58
C ASN A 52 -10.04 0.36 19.31
N GLU A 53 -9.02 0.55 18.46
CA GLU A 53 -9.18 1.26 17.21
C GLU A 53 -8.55 0.48 16.04
N PHE A 54 -9.23 0.55 14.90
CA PHE A 54 -8.68 0.23 13.59
C PHE A 54 -8.60 1.52 12.79
N TRP A 55 -7.49 1.71 12.11
CA TRP A 55 -7.25 2.84 11.23
C TRP A 55 -7.23 2.37 9.78
N LEU A 56 -8.03 3.02 8.94
CA LEU A 56 -8.00 2.88 7.49
C LEU A 56 -7.52 4.20 6.91
N ASP A 57 -6.61 4.14 5.95
CA ASP A 57 -6.20 5.34 5.23
C ASP A 57 -7.39 5.94 4.47
N LYS A 58 -7.46 7.26 4.39
CA LYS A 58 -8.43 7.98 3.56
C LYS A 58 -8.33 7.62 2.07
N GLU A 59 -7.15 7.16 1.64
CA GLU A 59 -6.85 6.73 0.28
C GLU A 59 -7.44 5.34 -0.04
N ALA A 60 -7.73 4.52 0.96
CA ALA A 60 -8.39 3.24 0.77
C ALA A 60 -9.81 3.40 0.21
N GLN A 61 -10.08 2.84 -0.96
CA GLN A 61 -11.40 2.92 -1.62
C GLN A 61 -12.51 2.39 -0.72
N GLU A 62 -13.67 3.05 -0.74
CA GLU A 62 -14.80 2.68 0.12
C GLU A 62 -15.27 1.24 -0.10
N ASP A 63 -15.13 0.70 -1.29
CA ASP A 63 -15.52 -0.67 -1.64
C ASP A 63 -14.47 -1.73 -1.27
N GLU A 64 -13.25 -1.33 -0.83
CA GLU A 64 -12.24 -2.20 -0.24
C GLU A 64 -12.27 -2.18 1.30
N GLN A 65 -12.80 -1.14 1.91
CA GLN A 65 -12.75 -0.95 3.37
C GLN A 65 -13.29 -2.16 4.16
N GLN A 66 -14.29 -2.87 3.63
CA GLN A 66 -14.83 -4.04 4.31
C GLN A 66 -13.82 -5.21 4.31
N PHE A 67 -13.04 -5.41 3.24
CA PHE A 67 -11.99 -6.43 3.20
C PHE A 67 -10.93 -6.14 4.27
N PHE A 68 -10.46 -4.90 4.34
CA PHE A 68 -9.49 -4.45 5.32
C PHE A 68 -9.99 -4.55 6.76
N ILE A 69 -11.27 -4.24 7.03
CA ILE A 69 -11.87 -4.41 8.35
C ILE A 69 -11.92 -5.89 8.75
N ASP A 70 -12.31 -6.78 7.85
CA ASP A 70 -12.43 -8.20 8.14
C ASP A 70 -11.05 -8.85 8.32
N HIS A 71 -10.04 -8.42 7.54
CA HIS A 71 -8.64 -8.74 7.74
C HIS A 71 -8.18 -8.33 9.15
N LEU A 72 -8.31 -7.06 9.49
CA LEU A 72 -7.90 -6.51 10.79
C LEU A 72 -8.58 -7.20 11.97
N LEU A 73 -9.85 -7.61 11.83
CA LEU A 73 -10.55 -8.37 12.89
C LEU A 73 -9.91 -9.73 13.14
N VAL A 74 -9.53 -10.45 12.09
CA VAL A 74 -8.85 -11.76 12.22
C VAL A 74 -7.47 -11.58 12.84
N GLU A 75 -6.65 -10.70 12.28
CA GLU A 75 -5.30 -10.41 12.74
C GLU A 75 -5.31 -9.98 14.22
N TYR A 76 -6.14 -8.98 14.56
CA TYR A 76 -6.25 -8.44 15.92
C TYR A 76 -6.66 -9.50 16.94
N GLU A 77 -7.68 -10.32 16.65
CA GLU A 77 -8.15 -11.34 17.59
C GLU A 77 -7.13 -12.48 17.78
N LEU A 78 -6.34 -12.81 16.76
CA LEU A 78 -5.29 -13.81 16.86
C LEU A 78 -4.09 -13.26 17.66
N MET A 79 -3.63 -12.05 17.35
CA MET A 79 -2.53 -11.41 18.07
C MET A 79 -2.88 -11.13 19.54
N LYS A 80 -4.13 -10.75 19.82
CA LYS A 80 -4.65 -10.59 21.19
C LYS A 80 -4.57 -11.88 22.01
N LYS A 81 -4.64 -13.04 21.36
CA LYS A 81 -4.48 -14.36 21.98
C LYS A 81 -3.02 -14.81 22.07
N GLY A 82 -2.08 -13.99 21.62
CA GLY A 82 -0.65 -14.23 21.67
C GLY A 82 -0.07 -14.91 20.43
N MET A 83 -0.81 -14.96 19.32
CA MET A 83 -0.28 -15.43 18.04
C MET A 83 0.80 -14.47 17.53
N PRO A 84 1.95 -14.95 17.00
CA PRO A 84 2.92 -14.13 16.32
C PRO A 84 2.31 -13.37 15.15
N TYR A 85 2.89 -12.21 14.81
CA TYR A 85 2.39 -11.33 13.75
C TYR A 85 2.26 -12.07 12.41
N ASP A 86 3.32 -12.72 11.96
CA ASP A 86 3.35 -13.40 10.65
C ASP A 86 2.26 -14.48 10.53
N ASP A 87 2.03 -15.27 11.59
CA ASP A 87 0.99 -16.30 11.61
C ASP A 87 -0.43 -15.70 11.61
N ALA A 88 -0.61 -14.57 12.29
CA ALA A 88 -1.88 -13.85 12.33
C ALA A 88 -2.19 -13.19 10.99
N LEU A 89 -1.17 -12.59 10.35
CA LEU A 89 -1.23 -11.99 9.03
C LEU A 89 -1.64 -13.02 7.98
N GLU A 90 -0.94 -14.18 7.91
CA GLU A 90 -1.29 -15.27 6.98
C GLU A 90 -2.75 -15.73 7.11
N ALA A 91 -3.25 -15.81 8.34
CA ALA A 91 -4.65 -16.19 8.58
C ALA A 91 -5.64 -15.10 8.14
N ALA A 92 -5.29 -13.84 8.32
CA ALA A 92 -6.08 -12.69 7.88
C ALA A 92 -6.10 -12.58 6.36
N ASP A 93 -4.95 -12.73 5.69
CA ASP A 93 -4.82 -12.75 4.22
C ASP A 93 -5.68 -13.83 3.60
N LYS A 94 -5.67 -15.02 4.17
CA LYS A 94 -6.48 -16.13 3.68
C LYS A 94 -7.98 -15.82 3.74
N LYS A 95 -8.41 -15.13 4.79
CA LYS A 95 -9.80 -14.67 4.93
C LYS A 95 -10.11 -13.62 3.86
N GLU A 96 -9.27 -12.62 3.71
CA GLU A 96 -9.45 -11.54 2.75
C GLU A 96 -9.44 -12.05 1.31
N ARG A 97 -8.49 -12.91 0.92
CA ARG A 97 -8.46 -13.57 -0.40
C ARG A 97 -9.77 -14.27 -0.73
N SER A 98 -10.32 -15.03 0.23
CA SER A 98 -11.62 -15.70 0.04
C SER A 98 -12.78 -14.75 -0.18
N GLU A 99 -12.72 -13.55 0.37
CA GLU A 99 -13.76 -12.52 0.20
C GLU A 99 -13.62 -11.81 -1.14
N ARG A 100 -12.40 -11.45 -1.54
CA ARG A 100 -12.09 -10.86 -2.84
C ARG A 100 -12.45 -11.79 -4.00
N GLU A 101 -12.20 -13.09 -3.88
CA GLU A 101 -12.63 -14.09 -4.86
C GLU A 101 -14.16 -14.10 -5.06
N LYS A 102 -14.93 -13.98 -3.97
CA LYS A 102 -16.40 -13.92 -4.01
C LYS A 102 -16.92 -12.61 -4.60
N ALA A 103 -16.20 -11.51 -4.41
CA ALA A 103 -16.56 -10.20 -4.97
C ALA A 103 -16.49 -10.17 -6.50
N GLY A 104 -15.76 -11.11 -7.13
CA GLY A 104 -15.79 -11.31 -8.58
C GLY A 104 -14.77 -10.48 -9.36
N ASP A 105 -13.87 -9.77 -8.72
CA ASP A 105 -12.82 -8.97 -9.37
C ASP A 105 -11.85 -9.84 -10.19
N VAL A 106 -11.57 -11.04 -9.72
CA VAL A 106 -10.78 -12.05 -10.46
C VAL A 106 -11.27 -12.23 -11.90
N ARG A 107 -12.59 -12.18 -12.14
CA ARG A 107 -13.18 -12.37 -13.47
C ARG A 107 -12.86 -11.22 -14.44
N LYS A 108 -12.45 -10.06 -13.93
CA LYS A 108 -12.07 -8.91 -14.76
C LYS A 108 -10.71 -9.12 -15.43
N VAL A 109 -9.81 -9.82 -14.74
CA VAL A 109 -8.42 -10.03 -15.14
C VAL A 109 -8.18 -11.40 -15.75
N VAL A 110 -8.94 -12.42 -15.31
CA VAL A 110 -8.81 -13.80 -15.81
C VAL A 110 -9.85 -14.06 -16.88
N SER A 111 -9.42 -14.55 -18.06
CA SER A 111 -10.28 -14.97 -19.15
C SER A 111 -10.29 -16.51 -19.26
N GLY A 112 -11.40 -17.14 -18.86
CA GLY A 112 -11.55 -18.61 -18.94
C GLY A 112 -10.60 -19.34 -17.97
N HIS A 113 -9.74 -20.23 -18.47
CA HIS A 113 -8.74 -20.99 -17.71
C HIS A 113 -7.32 -20.45 -17.87
N SER A 114 -7.15 -19.24 -18.39
CA SER A 114 -5.83 -18.63 -18.56
C SER A 114 -5.31 -18.05 -17.24
N LEU A 115 -3.99 -17.89 -17.16
CA LEU A 115 -3.38 -17.13 -16.06
C LEU A 115 -3.86 -15.67 -16.09
N PRO A 116 -3.87 -14.98 -14.93
CA PRO A 116 -4.13 -13.55 -14.88
C PRO A 116 -3.19 -12.78 -15.82
N ASP A 117 -3.77 -11.83 -16.54
CA ASP A 117 -3.02 -10.95 -17.45
C ASP A 117 -2.67 -9.64 -16.72
N PRO A 118 -1.39 -9.40 -16.37
CA PRO A 118 -0.99 -8.22 -15.63
C PRO A 118 -1.26 -6.91 -16.38
N LEU A 119 -1.34 -6.94 -17.72
CA LEU A 119 -1.63 -5.74 -18.49
C LEU A 119 -3.06 -5.21 -18.27
N LYS A 120 -3.95 -6.04 -17.73
CA LYS A 120 -5.34 -5.64 -17.46
C LYS A 120 -5.52 -4.78 -16.20
N VAL A 121 -4.49 -4.64 -15.39
CA VAL A 121 -4.53 -3.71 -14.25
C VAL A 121 -4.02 -2.32 -14.61
N HIS A 122 -3.42 -2.14 -15.80
CA HIS A 122 -2.95 -0.83 -16.26
C HIS A 122 -4.13 0.13 -16.46
N VAL A 123 -4.09 1.28 -15.76
CA VAL A 123 -5.07 2.37 -15.90
C VAL A 123 -4.50 3.46 -16.81
N GLN A 124 -3.29 3.91 -16.56
CA GLN A 124 -2.66 4.99 -17.30
C GLN A 124 -1.14 4.84 -17.31
N LEU A 125 -0.51 4.96 -18.48
CA LEU A 125 0.93 5.17 -18.55
C LEU A 125 1.24 6.59 -18.04
N TRP A 126 1.93 6.67 -16.91
CA TRP A 126 2.30 7.96 -16.34
C TRP A 126 3.50 8.54 -17.08
N LYS A 127 4.56 7.76 -17.25
CA LYS A 127 5.75 8.17 -18.00
C LYS A 127 6.57 6.96 -18.47
N THR A 128 7.30 7.15 -19.57
CA THR A 128 8.42 6.30 -19.96
C THR A 128 9.71 7.05 -19.68
N LEU A 129 10.59 6.48 -18.87
CA LEU A 129 11.89 7.06 -18.55
C LEU A 129 12.88 6.90 -19.72
N GLU A 130 13.95 7.69 -19.76
CA GLU A 130 15.02 7.51 -20.75
C GLU A 130 15.71 6.15 -20.69
N SER A 131 15.74 5.54 -19.50
CA SER A 131 16.20 4.15 -19.30
C SER A 131 15.34 3.09 -19.97
N GLY A 132 14.16 3.46 -20.48
CA GLY A 132 13.15 2.52 -21.03
C GLY A 132 12.21 1.95 -19.98
N VAL A 133 12.32 2.33 -18.71
CA VAL A 133 11.37 1.93 -17.66
C VAL A 133 10.05 2.65 -17.86
N HIS A 134 8.95 1.90 -17.77
CA HIS A 134 7.59 2.42 -17.84
C HIS A 134 6.99 2.54 -16.45
N VAL A 135 6.53 3.73 -16.09
CA VAL A 135 5.79 3.96 -14.84
C VAL A 135 4.29 3.99 -15.15
N TRP A 136 3.56 3.07 -14.54
CA TRP A 136 2.13 2.91 -14.73
C TRP A 136 1.34 3.26 -13.47
N ILE A 137 0.23 3.96 -13.63
CA ILE A 137 -0.84 3.97 -12.64
C ILE A 137 -1.66 2.70 -12.88
N VAL A 138 -1.86 1.90 -11.83
CA VAL A 138 -2.55 0.61 -11.91
C VAL A 138 -3.79 0.58 -11.01
N ASP A 139 -4.73 -0.29 -11.31
CA ASP A 139 -5.87 -0.59 -10.43
C ASP A 139 -5.38 -1.47 -9.28
N GLY A 140 -4.99 -0.84 -8.15
CA GLY A 140 -4.43 -1.53 -6.98
C GLY A 140 -5.41 -2.54 -6.38
N ARG A 141 -6.70 -2.27 -6.40
CA ARG A 141 -7.73 -3.23 -5.97
C ARG A 141 -7.66 -4.52 -6.80
N LEU A 142 -7.51 -4.43 -8.12
CA LEU A 142 -7.37 -5.61 -8.97
C LEU A 142 -6.03 -6.33 -8.70
N VAL A 143 -4.95 -5.60 -8.46
CA VAL A 143 -3.66 -6.19 -8.08
C VAL A 143 -3.82 -6.99 -6.79
N ARG A 144 -4.36 -6.39 -5.73
CA ARG A 144 -4.60 -7.07 -4.44
C ARG A 144 -5.55 -8.27 -4.57
N SER A 145 -6.54 -8.17 -5.42
CA SER A 145 -7.53 -9.25 -5.60
C SER A 145 -7.02 -10.45 -6.39
N VAL A 146 -6.00 -10.27 -7.23
CA VAL A 146 -5.64 -11.27 -8.25
C VAL A 146 -4.20 -11.75 -8.18
N PHE A 147 -3.28 -10.85 -7.87
CA PHE A 147 -1.83 -11.13 -7.91
C PHE A 147 -1.24 -11.24 -6.52
N ASP A 148 -1.28 -10.17 -5.76
CA ASP A 148 -0.70 -10.12 -4.42
C ASP A 148 -1.55 -9.26 -3.49
N ILE A 149 -2.03 -9.88 -2.40
CA ILE A 149 -2.91 -9.22 -1.43
C ILE A 149 -2.17 -8.13 -0.62
N ASP A 150 -0.86 -8.29 -0.50
CA ASP A 150 0.01 -7.35 0.22
C ASP A 150 0.52 -6.21 -0.67
N PHE A 151 0.04 -6.11 -1.92
CA PHE A 151 0.37 -4.97 -2.77
C PHE A 151 -0.19 -3.68 -2.18
N THR A 152 0.71 -2.79 -1.75
CA THR A 152 0.38 -1.52 -1.13
C THR A 152 1.12 -0.38 -1.84
N GLU A 153 0.38 0.68 -2.18
CA GLU A 153 0.89 1.94 -2.73
C GLU A 153 1.67 1.82 -4.05
N GLY A 154 2.62 0.88 -4.18
CA GLY A 154 3.43 0.70 -5.39
C GLY A 154 4.16 -0.63 -5.45
N GLY A 155 4.98 -0.80 -6.51
CA GLY A 155 5.81 -1.97 -6.70
C GLY A 155 6.52 -1.98 -8.05
N HIS A 156 7.52 -2.85 -8.20
CA HIS A 156 8.30 -2.94 -9.44
C HIS A 156 8.75 -4.38 -9.78
N ASP A 157 9.23 -4.56 -11.00
CA ASP A 157 9.59 -5.85 -11.60
C ASP A 157 10.72 -6.64 -10.91
N HIS A 158 11.49 -6.02 -10.02
CA HIS A 158 12.52 -6.75 -9.25
C HIS A 158 11.98 -7.34 -7.96
N VAL A 159 10.81 -6.92 -7.48
CA VAL A 159 10.15 -7.43 -6.28
C VAL A 159 9.01 -8.38 -6.65
N TYR A 160 8.15 -7.99 -7.56
CA TYR A 160 6.96 -8.73 -7.92
C TYR A 160 7.11 -9.44 -9.28
N GLU A 161 7.09 -10.77 -9.28
CA GLU A 161 7.22 -11.58 -10.51
C GLU A 161 6.09 -11.35 -11.53
N PHE A 162 4.93 -10.87 -11.08
CA PHE A 162 3.79 -10.55 -11.94
C PHE A 162 3.89 -9.17 -12.59
N VAL A 163 4.76 -8.29 -12.10
CA VAL A 163 5.03 -6.99 -12.73
C VAL A 163 5.91 -7.20 -13.96
N PRO A 164 5.48 -6.76 -15.15
CA PRO A 164 6.26 -6.94 -16.37
C PRO A 164 7.64 -6.29 -16.26
N HIS A 165 8.64 -6.96 -16.88
CA HIS A 165 10.00 -6.46 -16.84
C HIS A 165 10.13 -5.04 -17.40
N GLY A 166 10.77 -4.15 -16.65
CA GLY A 166 10.93 -2.74 -16.98
C GLY A 166 9.74 -1.88 -16.57
N GLU A 167 8.89 -2.36 -15.67
CA GLU A 167 7.77 -1.59 -15.16
C GLU A 167 7.88 -1.25 -13.67
N VAL A 168 7.36 -0.08 -13.33
CA VAL A 168 7.06 0.39 -11.97
C VAL A 168 5.58 0.73 -11.93
N TRP A 169 4.89 0.21 -10.94
CA TRP A 169 3.47 0.38 -10.74
C TRP A 169 3.19 1.28 -9.54
N ILE A 170 2.24 2.21 -9.68
CA ILE A 170 1.75 3.10 -8.63
C ILE A 170 0.25 2.90 -8.53
N ASP A 171 -0.23 2.65 -7.31
CA ASP A 171 -1.65 2.44 -7.04
C ASP A 171 -2.48 3.67 -7.42
N ASN A 172 -3.60 3.47 -8.09
CA ASN A 172 -4.52 4.55 -8.46
C ASN A 172 -5.25 5.16 -7.26
N ASP A 173 -5.29 4.46 -6.12
CA ASP A 173 -5.93 4.93 -4.89
C ASP A 173 -5.17 6.09 -4.24
N LEU A 174 -3.85 6.17 -4.46
CA LEU A 174 -3.04 7.26 -3.92
C LEU A 174 -3.49 8.63 -4.42
N GLU A 175 -3.59 9.58 -3.48
CA GLU A 175 -3.75 10.99 -3.81
C GLU A 175 -2.59 11.47 -4.72
N GLU A 176 -2.87 12.38 -5.64
CA GLU A 176 -1.84 12.88 -6.59
C GLU A 176 -0.61 13.45 -5.88
N ILE A 177 -0.78 13.99 -4.67
CA ILE A 177 0.30 14.55 -3.86
C ILE A 177 1.20 13.46 -3.26
N GLU A 178 0.70 12.25 -3.03
CA GLU A 178 1.45 11.12 -2.47
C GLU A 178 2.26 10.37 -3.52
N ARG A 179 1.71 10.26 -4.73
CA ARG A 179 2.34 9.49 -5.83
C ARG A 179 3.81 9.78 -6.08
N PRO A 180 4.30 11.05 -6.03
CA PRO A 180 5.73 11.32 -6.23
C PRO A 180 6.64 10.75 -5.13
N TYR A 181 6.17 10.63 -3.88
CA TYR A 181 6.94 10.06 -2.78
C TYR A 181 7.05 8.54 -2.94
N VAL A 182 5.92 7.87 -3.20
CA VAL A 182 5.90 6.43 -3.50
C VAL A 182 6.73 6.13 -4.75
N LEU A 183 6.62 6.94 -5.81
CA LEU A 183 7.45 6.79 -7.00
C LEU A 183 8.94 6.90 -6.70
N LEU A 184 9.35 7.83 -5.85
CA LEU A 184 10.74 7.96 -5.41
C LEU A 184 11.22 6.68 -4.72
N HIS A 185 10.40 6.15 -3.80
CA HIS A 185 10.68 4.88 -3.13
C HIS A 185 10.91 3.76 -4.13
N GLU A 186 9.95 3.52 -5.00
CA GLU A 186 9.96 2.42 -5.97
C GLU A 186 11.11 2.51 -6.98
N LEU A 187 11.41 3.72 -7.49
CA LEU A 187 12.51 3.91 -8.42
C LEU A 187 13.86 3.73 -7.73
N HIS A 188 14.04 4.24 -6.52
CA HIS A 188 15.27 4.11 -5.76
C HIS A 188 15.54 2.64 -5.41
N GLU A 189 14.52 1.95 -4.86
CA GLU A 189 14.60 0.53 -4.54
C GLU A 189 14.98 -0.31 -5.76
N ARG A 190 14.25 -0.12 -6.85
CA ARG A 190 14.50 -0.80 -8.11
C ARG A 190 15.92 -0.58 -8.62
N ASN A 191 16.41 0.66 -8.59
CA ASN A 191 17.75 1.02 -9.03
C ASN A 191 18.85 0.43 -8.14
N LEU A 192 18.63 0.33 -6.84
CA LEU A 192 19.54 -0.34 -5.91
C LEU A 192 19.57 -1.86 -6.14
N MET A 193 18.40 -2.48 -6.34
CA MET A 193 18.30 -3.91 -6.63
C MET A 193 18.95 -4.26 -7.98
N ALA A 194 18.81 -3.39 -8.98
CA ALA A 194 19.51 -3.54 -10.26
C ALA A 194 21.04 -3.47 -10.12
N LYS A 195 21.56 -2.80 -9.09
CA LYS A 195 22.97 -2.77 -8.70
C LYS A 195 23.41 -3.97 -7.82
N GLY A 196 22.50 -4.91 -7.57
CA GLY A 196 22.74 -6.14 -6.81
C GLY A 196 22.50 -6.05 -5.29
N TRP A 197 21.77 -5.03 -4.83
CA TRP A 197 21.35 -4.99 -3.42
C TRP A 197 20.24 -6.02 -3.17
N SER A 198 20.19 -6.56 -1.94
CA SER A 198 19.04 -7.36 -1.53
C SER A 198 17.81 -6.46 -1.32
N TYR A 199 16.63 -7.02 -1.51
CA TYR A 199 15.35 -6.33 -1.27
C TYR A 199 15.34 -5.60 0.08
N SER A 200 15.55 -6.31 1.19
CA SER A 200 15.47 -5.71 2.53
C SER A 200 16.39 -4.49 2.70
N LYS A 201 17.59 -4.52 2.09
CA LYS A 201 18.52 -3.40 2.19
C LYS A 201 18.12 -2.25 1.28
N ALA A 202 17.64 -2.53 0.09
CA ALA A 202 17.17 -1.52 -0.85
C ALA A 202 15.93 -0.81 -0.31
N HIS A 203 14.97 -1.57 0.21
CA HIS A 203 13.75 -1.09 0.83
C HIS A 203 14.04 -0.17 2.04
N GLU A 204 14.88 -0.61 2.98
CA GLU A 204 15.27 0.25 4.13
C GLU A 204 15.92 1.58 3.70
N ASP A 205 16.70 1.57 2.63
CA ASP A 205 17.33 2.80 2.10
C ASP A 205 16.31 3.69 1.42
N SER A 206 15.37 3.10 0.68
CA SER A 206 14.27 3.79 0.00
C SER A 206 13.30 4.44 0.98
N SER A 207 12.91 3.73 2.05
CA SER A 207 12.07 4.29 3.12
C SER A 207 12.74 5.49 3.77
N LYS A 208 14.05 5.44 4.02
CA LYS A 208 14.80 6.59 4.56
C LYS A 208 14.84 7.80 3.61
N LEU A 209 15.02 7.56 2.32
CA LEU A 209 15.04 8.62 1.31
C LEU A 209 13.65 9.25 1.17
N GLU A 210 12.61 8.44 1.12
CA GLU A 210 11.23 8.89 1.08
C GLU A 210 10.89 9.72 2.32
N TYR A 211 11.17 9.19 3.52
CA TYR A 211 10.97 9.90 4.79
C TYR A 211 11.71 11.24 4.81
N HIS A 212 12.95 11.29 4.34
CA HIS A 212 13.70 12.52 4.22
C HIS A 212 12.98 13.53 3.33
N CYS A 213 12.55 13.13 2.14
CA CYS A 213 11.87 14.01 1.19
C CYS A 213 10.49 14.46 1.70
N ARG A 214 9.77 13.63 2.48
CA ARG A 214 8.53 14.06 3.15
C ARG A 214 8.75 15.23 4.12
N HIS A 215 9.91 15.29 4.77
CA HIS A 215 10.30 16.38 5.66
C HIS A 215 11.01 17.55 4.95
N HIS A 216 11.51 17.31 3.74
CA HIS A 216 12.21 18.27 2.90
C HIS A 216 11.62 18.30 1.47
N PRO A 217 10.33 18.67 1.31
CA PRO A 217 9.63 18.51 0.03
C PRO A 217 10.25 19.27 -1.13
N ASN A 218 11.06 20.29 -0.86
CA ASN A 218 11.81 21.02 -1.90
C ASN A 218 12.93 20.16 -2.55
N GLU A 219 13.35 19.06 -1.92
CA GLU A 219 14.39 18.16 -2.41
C GLU A 219 13.82 16.99 -3.23
N LEU A 220 12.51 16.76 -3.17
CA LEU A 220 11.83 15.64 -3.84
C LEU A 220 12.09 15.64 -5.36
N HIS A 221 12.02 16.81 -6.01
CA HIS A 221 12.25 16.91 -7.45
C HIS A 221 13.67 16.47 -7.84
N ASP A 222 14.67 16.92 -7.10
CA ASP A 222 16.08 16.60 -7.38
C ASP A 222 16.38 15.12 -7.06
N ALA A 223 15.76 14.59 -6.01
CA ALA A 223 15.84 13.17 -5.68
C ALA A 223 15.24 12.31 -6.81
N LEU A 224 14.04 12.62 -7.28
CA LEU A 224 13.41 11.95 -8.42
C LEU A 224 14.24 12.03 -9.70
N ALA A 225 14.82 13.20 -10.00
CA ALA A 225 15.71 13.36 -11.16
C ALA A 225 16.96 12.46 -11.04
N THR A 226 17.51 12.28 -9.84
CA THR A 226 18.62 11.35 -9.57
C THR A 226 18.25 9.91 -9.89
N GLU A 227 17.00 9.53 -9.70
CA GLU A 227 16.49 8.19 -10.03
C GLU A 227 16.03 8.04 -11.50
N GLY A 228 16.21 9.09 -12.31
CA GLY A 228 15.89 9.08 -13.74
C GLY A 228 14.50 9.61 -14.10
N TRP A 229 13.84 10.26 -13.16
CA TRP A 229 12.57 10.95 -13.40
C TRP A 229 12.82 12.41 -13.79
N GLU A 230 13.06 12.69 -15.08
CA GLU A 230 13.22 14.05 -15.62
C GLU A 230 11.96 14.57 -16.36
#